data_a2e72f226986602d34e2fb36e96e82a3
#
_entry.id   a2e72f226986602d34e2fb36e96e82a3
#
_cell.length_a   1.000
_cell.length_b   1.000
_cell.length_c   1.000
_cell.angle_alpha   90.00
_cell.angle_beta   90.00
_cell.angle_gamma   90.00
#
_symmetry.space_group_name_H-M   'P 1'
#
loop_
_entity.id
_entity.type
_entity.pdbx_description
1 polymer ?
#
loop_
_entity_poly.entity_id
_entity_poly.type
_entity_poly.pdbx_seq_one_letter_code
_entity_poly.pdbx_strand_id
1 'polypeptide(L)'
;EEFKKALLPYSAPSQNFVYADVEGNIGYIAPGKFPVRKEGHTGMVPVPGNGEWDWLGYRRPEEWPQAFNPARGYLVTANHKVTPKGFPYALTYDWAEPYRAERIEELLLAKEKLSLEDMKAIQQDQKSLLYRDFRPVLELLTPLSEGARAWRDRLLAWDGTMAPGSEEALVFALWYTE
;
A
#
# COMPACT_ATOMS: atom_id res chain seq x y z
N GLU A 1 25.07 3.97 -3.09
CA GLU A 1 25.64 4.26 -1.77
C GLU A 1 25.43 5.72 -1.35
N GLU A 2 25.67 6.72 -2.22
CA GLU A 2 25.50 8.14 -1.90
C GLU A 2 24.06 8.49 -1.55
N PHE A 3 23.08 7.96 -2.31
CA PHE A 3 21.66 8.13 -2.02
C PHE A 3 21.31 7.62 -0.60
N LYS A 4 21.78 6.43 -0.22
CA LYS A 4 21.57 5.88 1.12
C LYS A 4 22.21 6.76 2.20
N LYS A 5 23.46 7.24 1.97
CA LYS A 5 24.14 8.15 2.90
C LYS A 5 23.37 9.47 3.09
N ALA A 6 22.80 10.02 2.03
CA ALA A 6 22.01 11.24 2.11
C ALA A 6 20.74 11.08 2.97
N LEU A 7 20.24 9.85 3.12
CA LEU A 7 19.05 9.55 3.94
C LEU A 7 19.35 9.23 5.41
N LEU A 8 20.63 9.08 5.79
CA LEU A 8 21.00 8.77 7.19
C LEU A 8 20.46 9.79 8.22
N PRO A 9 20.45 11.11 7.96
CA PRO A 9 19.87 12.08 8.90
C PRO A 9 18.34 12.11 8.91
N TYR A 10 17.68 11.40 7.99
CA TYR A 10 16.22 11.39 7.92
C TYR A 10 15.62 10.68 9.14
N SER A 11 14.66 11.31 9.82
CA SER A 11 14.14 10.78 11.08
C SER A 11 12.64 10.51 11.07
N ALA A 12 11.82 11.49 10.71
CA ALA A 12 10.35 11.38 10.76
C ALA A 12 9.69 12.43 9.85
N PRO A 13 8.47 12.14 9.36
CA PRO A 13 7.83 10.82 9.35
C PRO A 13 8.55 9.85 8.41
N SER A 14 8.59 8.56 8.74
CA SER A 14 9.18 7.56 7.83
C SER A 14 8.45 7.55 6.49
N GLN A 15 9.20 7.53 5.40
CA GLN A 15 8.68 7.54 4.02
C GLN A 15 9.30 6.42 3.21
N ASN A 16 8.60 6.01 2.16
CA ASN A 16 9.15 5.09 1.17
C ASN A 16 9.90 5.90 0.11
N PHE A 17 11.21 5.72 0.00
CA PHE A 17 12.02 6.31 -1.04
C PHE A 17 12.31 5.27 -2.11
N VAL A 18 12.02 5.61 -3.35
CA VAL A 18 12.41 4.82 -4.51
C VAL A 18 13.49 5.55 -5.30
N TYR A 19 14.40 4.80 -5.89
CA TYR A 19 15.56 5.27 -6.62
C TYR A 19 15.63 4.59 -7.98
N ALA A 20 16.04 5.33 -8.98
CA ALA A 20 16.45 4.81 -10.28
C ALA A 20 17.59 5.65 -10.83
N ASP A 21 18.52 5.04 -11.57
CA ASP A 21 19.64 5.72 -12.19
C ASP A 21 19.76 5.43 -13.70
N VAL A 22 20.69 6.15 -14.33
CA VAL A 22 20.94 6.01 -15.78
C VAL A 22 21.64 4.70 -16.15
N GLU A 23 22.16 3.97 -15.18
CA GLU A 23 22.77 2.66 -15.36
C GLU A 23 21.72 1.54 -15.32
N GLY A 24 20.46 1.88 -15.07
CA GLY A 24 19.35 0.95 -15.00
C GLY A 24 19.16 0.31 -13.61
N ASN A 25 19.82 0.81 -12.58
CA ASN A 25 19.60 0.34 -11.22
C ASN A 25 18.31 0.93 -10.65
N ILE A 26 17.61 0.11 -9.86
CA ILE A 26 16.46 0.50 -9.07
C ILE A 26 16.67 0.17 -7.60
N GLY A 27 16.17 1.02 -6.71
CA GLY A 27 16.34 0.84 -5.27
C GLY A 27 15.12 1.30 -4.48
N TYR A 28 14.99 0.76 -3.29
CA TYR A 28 13.99 1.13 -2.31
C TYR A 28 14.63 1.19 -0.93
N ILE A 29 14.27 2.19 -0.15
CA ILE A 29 14.64 2.31 1.26
C ILE A 29 13.55 3.06 2.02
N ALA A 30 13.22 2.60 3.22
CA ALA A 30 12.36 3.32 4.17
C ALA A 30 13.22 3.76 5.37
N PRO A 31 13.80 4.96 5.33
CA PRO A 31 14.55 5.49 6.45
C PRO A 31 13.62 5.99 7.56
N GLY A 32 14.11 6.00 8.78
CA GLY A 32 13.39 6.54 9.92
C GLY A 32 13.94 6.08 11.26
N LYS A 33 13.46 6.69 12.32
CA LYS A 33 13.76 6.28 13.69
C LYS A 33 12.75 5.21 14.15
N PHE A 34 12.96 3.96 13.75
CA PHE A 34 12.13 2.84 14.19
C PHE A 34 12.51 2.41 15.60
N PRO A 35 11.60 2.51 16.58
CA PRO A 35 11.90 2.20 17.97
C PRO A 35 12.18 0.71 18.18
N VAL A 36 13.17 0.40 19.00
CA VAL A 36 13.35 -0.93 19.59
C VAL A 36 12.49 -0.98 20.85
N ARG A 37 11.42 -1.75 20.79
CA ARG A 37 10.48 -1.91 21.91
C ARG A 37 10.84 -3.12 22.75
N LYS A 38 10.48 -3.09 24.02
CA LYS A 38 10.55 -4.26 24.90
C LYS A 38 9.62 -5.36 24.39
N GLU A 39 9.94 -6.59 24.71
CA GLU A 39 9.08 -7.75 24.40
C GLU A 39 7.67 -7.54 24.97
N GLY A 40 6.65 -7.85 24.18
CA GLY A 40 5.25 -7.61 24.51
C GLY A 40 4.73 -6.19 24.22
N HIS A 41 5.61 -5.21 24.00
CA HIS A 41 5.21 -3.84 23.67
C HIS A 41 5.04 -3.66 22.15
N THR A 42 3.84 -3.82 21.64
CA THR A 42 3.54 -3.69 20.20
C THR A 42 3.42 -2.24 19.74
N GLY A 43 3.07 -1.32 20.64
CA GLY A 43 2.71 0.06 20.31
C GLY A 43 1.26 0.23 19.84
N MET A 44 0.44 -0.84 19.88
CA MET A 44 -0.97 -0.80 19.46
C MET A 44 -1.91 -0.36 20.59
N VAL A 45 -1.48 -0.46 21.82
CA VAL A 45 -2.26 -0.08 22.99
C VAL A 45 -1.47 0.86 23.89
N PRO A 46 -2.14 1.74 24.67
CA PRO A 46 -1.50 2.55 25.68
C PRO A 46 -0.78 1.69 26.72
N VAL A 47 0.38 2.16 27.18
CA VAL A 47 1.13 1.52 28.26
C VAL A 47 1.41 2.54 29.37
N PRO A 48 1.67 2.11 30.64
CA PRO A 48 2.01 3.02 31.71
C PRO A 48 3.24 3.89 31.38
N GLY A 49 3.12 5.22 31.60
CA GLY A 49 4.20 6.19 31.37
C GLY A 49 5.20 6.30 32.52
N ASN A 50 5.50 5.20 33.21
CA ASN A 50 6.36 5.13 34.40
C ASN A 50 7.82 4.73 34.07
N GLY A 51 8.19 4.73 32.78
CA GLY A 51 9.51 4.31 32.29
C GLY A 51 9.68 2.81 32.06
N GLU A 52 8.76 1.98 32.55
CA GLU A 52 8.82 0.53 32.37
C GLU A 52 8.80 0.11 30.89
N TRP A 53 8.05 0.84 30.05
CA TRP A 53 7.84 0.55 28.64
C TRP A 53 8.61 1.50 27.70
N ASP A 54 9.58 2.23 28.20
CA ASP A 54 10.41 3.10 27.37
C ASP A 54 11.13 2.32 26.27
N TRP A 55 11.35 2.97 25.15
CA TRP A 55 12.07 2.39 24.03
C TRP A 55 13.54 2.15 24.40
N LEU A 56 14.08 1.03 23.96
CA LEU A 56 15.46 0.63 24.20
C LEU A 56 16.45 1.34 23.26
N GLY A 57 15.95 2.10 22.30
CA GLY A 57 16.71 2.80 21.28
C GLY A 57 16.02 2.74 19.92
N TYR A 58 16.80 2.87 18.85
CA TYR A 58 16.30 2.85 17.47
C TYR A 58 17.05 1.81 16.63
N ARG A 59 16.36 1.28 15.62
CA ARG A 59 16.96 0.43 14.62
C ARG A 59 18.01 1.17 13.82
N ARG A 60 19.12 0.47 13.51
CA ARG A 60 20.22 1.02 12.73
C ARG A 60 19.85 1.09 11.24
N PRO A 61 20.50 1.96 10.44
CA PRO A 61 20.22 2.09 9.01
C PRO A 61 20.35 0.80 8.20
N GLU A 62 21.19 -0.15 8.64
CA GLU A 62 21.34 -1.46 8.00
C GLU A 62 20.12 -2.37 8.20
N GLU A 63 19.35 -2.09 9.25
CA GLU A 63 18.15 -2.84 9.60
C GLU A 63 16.87 -2.25 8.94
N TRP A 64 16.97 -1.09 8.28
CA TRP A 64 15.83 -0.48 7.61
C TRP A 64 15.31 -1.33 6.46
N PRO A 65 13.99 -1.32 6.17
CA PRO A 65 13.47 -1.96 4.97
C PRO A 65 14.13 -1.35 3.74
N GLN A 66 14.78 -2.19 2.93
CA GLN A 66 15.50 -1.75 1.75
C GLN A 66 15.62 -2.88 0.72
N ALA A 67 15.71 -2.52 -0.54
CA ALA A 67 15.96 -3.42 -1.65
C ALA A 67 16.80 -2.70 -2.70
N PHE A 68 17.67 -3.43 -3.39
CA PHE A 68 18.43 -2.93 -4.53
C PHE A 68 18.43 -3.99 -5.62
N ASN A 69 18.06 -3.58 -6.84
CA ASN A 69 17.95 -4.45 -8.01
C ASN A 69 17.23 -5.79 -7.70
N PRO A 70 15.98 -5.75 -7.18
CA PRO A 70 15.27 -6.98 -6.85
C PRO A 70 15.07 -7.84 -8.11
N ALA A 71 15.15 -9.15 -7.96
CA ALA A 71 15.05 -10.11 -9.09
C ALA A 71 13.75 -9.98 -9.88
N ARG A 72 12.67 -9.45 -9.27
CA ARG A 72 11.39 -9.19 -9.96
C ARG A 72 11.44 -8.00 -10.94
N GLY A 73 12.51 -7.18 -10.92
CA GLY A 73 12.74 -6.09 -11.87
C GLY A 73 11.92 -4.83 -11.67
N TYR A 74 11.12 -4.73 -10.62
CA TYR A 74 10.31 -3.55 -10.29
C TYR A 74 10.15 -3.35 -8.77
N LEU A 75 9.71 -2.14 -8.40
CA LEU A 75 9.41 -1.75 -7.01
C LEU A 75 8.05 -1.05 -6.98
N VAL A 76 7.23 -1.42 -6.00
CA VAL A 76 5.91 -0.80 -5.77
C VAL A 76 5.76 -0.48 -4.29
N THR A 77 5.32 0.72 -3.99
CA THR A 77 4.88 1.12 -2.65
C THR A 77 3.58 1.91 -2.74
N ALA A 78 2.58 1.54 -1.95
CA ALA A 78 1.27 2.19 -1.90
C ALA A 78 0.68 2.15 -0.49
N ASN A 79 1.50 2.43 0.53
CA ASN A 79 1.19 2.34 1.96
C ASN A 79 0.82 0.92 2.47
N HIS A 80 0.86 -0.09 1.60
CA HIS A 80 0.69 -1.49 1.99
C HIS A 80 1.94 -2.01 2.71
N LYS A 81 1.85 -3.18 3.30
CA LYS A 81 2.97 -3.82 4.01
C LYS A 81 4.13 -4.10 3.05
N VAL A 82 5.19 -3.31 3.19
CA VAL A 82 6.39 -3.36 2.32
C VAL A 82 7.44 -4.37 2.80
N THR A 83 7.30 -4.89 4.02
CA THR A 83 8.26 -5.86 4.59
C THR A 83 7.91 -7.28 4.17
N PRO A 84 8.91 -8.09 3.75
CA PRO A 84 8.68 -9.47 3.37
C PRO A 84 8.27 -10.33 4.57
N LYS A 85 7.76 -11.52 4.28
CA LYS A 85 7.50 -12.53 5.32
C LYS A 85 8.81 -12.87 6.03
N GLY A 86 8.79 -12.88 7.36
CA GLY A 86 9.99 -13.14 8.17
C GLY A 86 10.87 -11.92 8.41
N PHE A 87 10.43 -10.71 8.05
CA PHE A 87 11.15 -9.49 8.43
C PHE A 87 11.31 -9.42 9.96
N PRO A 88 12.50 -9.06 10.48
CA PRO A 88 12.87 -9.37 11.87
C PRO A 88 12.14 -8.56 12.94
N TYR A 89 11.35 -7.54 12.56
CA TYR A 89 10.56 -6.74 13.50
C TYR A 89 9.33 -6.13 12.82
N ALA A 90 8.33 -5.76 13.61
CA ALA A 90 7.19 -5.03 13.13
C ALA A 90 7.52 -3.54 13.01
N LEU A 91 7.33 -2.97 11.79
CA LEU A 91 7.43 -1.52 11.58
C LEU A 91 6.19 -0.81 12.14
N THR A 92 5.04 -1.30 11.74
CA THR A 92 3.71 -0.83 12.15
C THR A 92 2.73 -2.01 12.01
N TYR A 93 1.59 -1.87 12.63
CA TYR A 93 0.44 -2.78 12.47
C TYR A 93 -0.70 -2.10 11.69
N ASP A 94 -0.52 -0.83 11.32
CA ASP A 94 -1.48 -0.02 10.58
C ASP A 94 -0.97 0.18 9.13
N TRP A 95 -1.26 -0.82 8.31
CA TRP A 95 -0.95 -0.82 6.89
C TRP A 95 -2.23 -0.58 6.09
N ALA A 96 -2.11 0.17 4.98
CA ALA A 96 -3.20 0.22 4.02
C ALA A 96 -3.38 -1.13 3.33
N GLU A 97 -4.61 -1.40 2.90
CA GLU A 97 -4.94 -2.58 2.11
C GLU A 97 -4.11 -2.63 0.81
N PRO A 98 -3.77 -3.82 0.30
CA PRO A 98 -2.81 -3.98 -0.79
C PRO A 98 -3.35 -3.60 -2.19
N TYR A 99 -4.64 -3.33 -2.34
CA TYR A 99 -5.33 -3.15 -3.63
C TYR A 99 -4.65 -2.18 -4.59
N ARG A 100 -4.16 -1.03 -4.08
CA ARG A 100 -3.44 -0.06 -4.93
C ARG A 100 -2.10 -0.61 -5.40
N ALA A 101 -1.38 -1.32 -4.54
CA ALA A 101 -0.11 -1.94 -4.89
C ALA A 101 -0.31 -3.05 -5.91
N GLU A 102 -1.30 -3.92 -5.71
CA GLU A 102 -1.67 -4.99 -6.64
C GLU A 102 -2.05 -4.41 -8.01
N ARG A 103 -2.83 -3.33 -8.04
CA ARG A 103 -3.21 -2.69 -9.30
C ARG A 103 -2.01 -2.12 -10.04
N ILE A 104 -1.09 -1.47 -9.34
CA ILE A 104 0.16 -0.98 -9.94
C ILE A 104 0.96 -2.16 -10.50
N GLU A 105 1.08 -3.27 -9.76
CA GLU A 105 1.78 -4.47 -10.24
C GLU A 105 1.13 -5.06 -11.50
N GLU A 106 -0.21 -5.20 -11.53
CA GLU A 106 -0.93 -5.64 -12.72
C GLU A 106 -0.58 -4.79 -13.94
N LEU A 107 -0.57 -3.47 -13.79
CA LEU A 107 -0.29 -2.54 -14.89
C LEU A 107 1.19 -2.55 -15.31
N LEU A 108 2.12 -2.68 -14.37
CA LEU A 108 3.55 -2.80 -14.67
C LEU A 108 3.85 -4.11 -15.42
N LEU A 109 3.15 -5.19 -15.11
CA LEU A 109 3.35 -6.51 -15.70
C LEU A 109 2.55 -6.72 -17.00
N ALA A 110 1.66 -5.80 -17.36
CA ALA A 110 0.85 -5.90 -18.58
C ALA A 110 1.67 -5.79 -19.87
N LYS A 111 2.90 -5.24 -19.80
CA LYS A 111 3.82 -5.10 -20.94
C LYS A 111 5.25 -5.42 -20.51
N GLU A 112 6.01 -6.02 -21.40
CA GLU A 112 7.43 -6.33 -21.17
C GLU A 112 8.28 -5.06 -21.03
N LYS A 113 7.95 -4.01 -21.80
CA LYS A 113 8.59 -2.69 -21.73
C LYS A 113 7.54 -1.60 -21.67
N LEU A 114 7.72 -0.70 -20.72
CA LEU A 114 6.84 0.45 -20.50
C LEU A 114 7.46 1.74 -21.08
N SER A 115 6.66 2.49 -21.77
CA SER A 115 7.00 3.84 -22.23
C SER A 115 6.67 4.89 -21.16
N LEU A 116 7.10 6.14 -21.38
CA LEU A 116 6.69 7.26 -20.53
C LEU A 116 5.18 7.46 -20.52
N GLU A 117 4.50 7.26 -21.66
CA GLU A 117 3.04 7.38 -21.75
C GLU A 117 2.33 6.28 -20.98
N ASP A 118 2.87 5.05 -20.96
CA ASP A 118 2.35 3.97 -20.11
C ASP A 118 2.45 4.35 -18.62
N MET A 119 3.57 4.93 -18.18
CA MET A 119 3.74 5.39 -16.79
C MET A 119 2.76 6.50 -16.44
N LYS A 120 2.48 7.44 -17.33
CA LYS A 120 1.44 8.46 -17.14
C LYS A 120 0.04 7.82 -17.03
N ALA A 121 -0.26 6.85 -17.88
CA ALA A 121 -1.54 6.13 -17.84
C ALA A 121 -1.71 5.36 -16.51
N ILE A 122 -0.65 4.72 -16.01
CA ILE A 122 -0.66 4.06 -14.69
C ILE A 122 -0.98 5.05 -13.58
N GLN A 123 -0.40 6.26 -13.61
CA GLN A 123 -0.67 7.29 -12.59
C GLN A 123 -2.13 7.81 -12.63
N GLN A 124 -2.82 7.66 -13.74
CA GLN A 124 -4.23 8.09 -13.90
C GLN A 124 -5.23 6.94 -13.76
N ASP A 125 -4.75 5.71 -13.55
CA ASP A 125 -5.63 4.56 -13.38
C ASP A 125 -6.46 4.68 -12.10
N GLN A 126 -7.76 4.43 -12.22
CA GLN A 126 -8.74 4.57 -11.14
C GLN A 126 -9.51 3.26 -10.88
N LYS A 127 -9.01 2.14 -11.38
CA LYS A 127 -9.65 0.83 -11.20
C LYS A 127 -9.58 0.37 -9.74
N SER A 128 -10.72 0.04 -9.14
CA SER A 128 -10.81 -0.49 -7.79
C SER A 128 -10.72 -2.02 -7.78
N LEU A 129 -9.61 -2.57 -7.28
CA LEU A 129 -9.53 -4.01 -7.03
C LEU A 129 -10.34 -4.43 -5.78
N LEU A 130 -10.60 -3.51 -4.87
CA LEU A 130 -11.55 -3.74 -3.77
C LEU A 130 -12.93 -4.14 -4.31
N TYR A 131 -13.45 -3.43 -5.33
CA TYR A 131 -14.70 -3.80 -5.97
C TYR A 131 -14.64 -5.21 -6.57
N ARG A 132 -13.52 -5.60 -7.21
CA ARG A 132 -13.33 -6.98 -7.73
C ARG A 132 -13.62 -8.03 -6.66
N ASP A 133 -13.10 -7.83 -5.45
CA ASP A 133 -13.22 -8.79 -4.36
C ASP A 133 -14.62 -8.74 -3.69
N PHE A 134 -15.30 -7.60 -3.74
CA PHE A 134 -16.68 -7.44 -3.24
C PHE A 134 -17.77 -7.84 -4.24
N ARG A 135 -17.47 -7.89 -5.52
CA ARG A 135 -18.44 -8.26 -6.56
C ARG A 135 -19.14 -9.61 -6.30
N PRO A 136 -18.47 -10.70 -5.86
CA PRO A 136 -19.12 -11.94 -5.50
C PRO A 136 -20.13 -11.79 -4.34
N VAL A 137 -19.87 -10.88 -3.40
CA VAL A 137 -20.81 -10.59 -2.31
C VAL A 137 -22.09 -9.97 -2.85
N LEU A 138 -21.98 -9.02 -3.81
CA LEU A 138 -23.14 -8.44 -4.48
C LEU A 138 -23.99 -9.48 -5.21
N GLU A 139 -23.38 -10.49 -5.82
CA GLU A 139 -24.07 -11.60 -6.49
C GLU A 139 -24.93 -12.45 -5.52
N LEU A 140 -24.48 -12.58 -4.28
CA LEU A 140 -25.19 -13.35 -3.24
C LEU A 140 -26.30 -12.55 -2.54
N LEU A 141 -26.34 -11.22 -2.66
CA LEU A 141 -27.31 -10.39 -1.98
C LEU A 141 -28.73 -10.61 -2.54
N THR A 142 -29.70 -10.77 -1.63
CA THR A 142 -31.12 -10.74 -1.94
C THR A 142 -31.70 -9.38 -1.52
N PRO A 143 -31.87 -8.42 -2.43
CA PRO A 143 -32.34 -7.07 -2.09
C PRO A 143 -33.77 -7.08 -1.57
N LEU A 144 -34.02 -6.30 -0.51
CA LEU A 144 -35.33 -6.20 0.15
C LEU A 144 -36.30 -5.23 -0.55
N SER A 145 -35.77 -4.35 -1.42
CA SER A 145 -36.60 -3.38 -2.15
C SER A 145 -36.24 -3.34 -3.64
N GLU A 146 -37.15 -2.79 -4.46
CA GLU A 146 -36.91 -2.60 -5.89
C GLU A 146 -35.70 -1.66 -6.15
N GLY A 147 -35.63 -0.55 -5.40
CA GLY A 147 -34.50 0.39 -5.51
C GLY A 147 -33.14 -0.28 -5.19
N ALA A 148 -33.08 -1.09 -4.11
CA ALA A 148 -31.88 -1.83 -3.77
C ALA A 148 -31.49 -2.85 -4.85
N ARG A 149 -32.48 -3.49 -5.49
CA ARG A 149 -32.26 -4.41 -6.61
C ARG A 149 -31.67 -3.67 -7.83
N ALA A 150 -32.26 -2.54 -8.19
CA ALA A 150 -31.78 -1.73 -9.30
C ALA A 150 -30.31 -1.31 -9.11
N TRP A 151 -29.94 -0.88 -7.89
CA TRP A 151 -28.57 -0.52 -7.57
C TRP A 151 -27.63 -1.71 -7.57
N ARG A 152 -28.01 -2.85 -7.01
CA ARG A 152 -27.22 -4.08 -7.10
C ARG A 152 -26.93 -4.45 -8.55
N ASP A 153 -27.94 -4.44 -9.40
CA ASP A 153 -27.78 -4.83 -10.80
C ASP A 153 -26.91 -3.83 -11.58
N ARG A 154 -27.00 -2.52 -11.28
CA ARG A 154 -26.08 -1.50 -11.80
C ARG A 154 -24.63 -1.75 -11.34
N LEU A 155 -24.42 -2.01 -10.05
CA LEU A 155 -23.10 -2.34 -9.53
C LEU A 155 -22.53 -3.62 -10.17
N LEU A 156 -23.33 -4.66 -10.37
CA LEU A 156 -22.88 -5.88 -11.05
C LEU A 156 -22.47 -5.65 -12.52
N ALA A 157 -23.08 -4.67 -13.18
CA ALA A 157 -22.71 -4.26 -14.54
C ALA A 157 -21.54 -3.29 -14.61
N TRP A 158 -21.17 -2.66 -13.47
CA TRP A 158 -20.09 -1.69 -13.38
C TRP A 158 -18.72 -2.36 -13.53
N ASP A 159 -17.76 -1.68 -14.13
CA ASP A 159 -16.43 -2.21 -14.35
C ASP A 159 -15.46 -2.00 -13.16
N GLY A 160 -15.88 -1.28 -12.11
CA GLY A 160 -15.08 -0.97 -10.94
C GLY A 160 -14.16 0.25 -11.10
N THR A 161 -14.37 1.10 -12.12
CA THR A 161 -13.58 2.32 -12.32
C THR A 161 -14.15 3.47 -11.48
N MET A 162 -13.36 3.98 -10.53
CA MET A 162 -13.72 5.08 -9.61
C MET A 162 -13.63 6.45 -10.30
N ALA A 163 -14.26 6.59 -11.46
CA ALA A 163 -14.19 7.83 -12.25
C ALA A 163 -15.00 8.97 -11.60
N PRO A 164 -14.54 10.23 -11.73
CA PRO A 164 -15.31 11.39 -11.33
C PRO A 164 -16.68 11.39 -12.02
N GLY A 165 -17.75 11.62 -11.25
CA GLY A 165 -19.12 11.63 -11.75
C GLY A 165 -19.78 10.27 -11.93
N SER A 166 -19.09 9.14 -11.63
CA SER A 166 -19.73 7.83 -11.61
C SER A 166 -20.62 7.68 -10.37
N GLU A 167 -21.91 7.46 -10.60
CA GLU A 167 -22.88 7.16 -9.54
C GLU A 167 -22.58 5.79 -8.91
N GLU A 168 -22.17 4.80 -9.71
CA GLU A 168 -21.81 3.47 -9.25
C GLU A 168 -20.62 3.53 -8.29
N ALA A 169 -19.60 4.33 -8.61
CA ALA A 169 -18.44 4.54 -7.75
C ALA A 169 -18.86 5.16 -6.40
N LEU A 170 -19.73 6.17 -6.42
CA LEU A 170 -20.26 6.81 -5.20
C LEU A 170 -21.03 5.81 -4.35
N VAL A 171 -21.98 5.08 -4.95
CA VAL A 171 -22.83 4.12 -4.22
C VAL A 171 -21.98 2.98 -3.66
N PHE A 172 -21.02 2.47 -4.41
CA PHE A 172 -20.10 1.44 -3.93
C PHE A 172 -19.27 1.93 -2.74
N ALA A 173 -18.71 3.14 -2.82
CA ALA A 173 -17.92 3.72 -1.74
C ALA A 173 -18.76 3.90 -0.46
N LEU A 174 -19.97 4.41 -0.56
CA LEU A 174 -20.89 4.55 0.59
C LEU A 174 -21.27 3.19 1.19
N TRP A 175 -21.63 2.22 0.36
CA TRP A 175 -22.00 0.89 0.83
C TRP A 175 -20.85 0.16 1.53
N TYR A 176 -19.60 0.35 1.07
CA TYR A 176 -18.43 -0.27 1.69
C TYR A 176 -18.05 0.36 3.03
N THR A 177 -18.35 1.65 3.24
CA THR A 177 -17.95 2.38 4.46
C THR A 177 -18.98 2.34 5.59
N GLU A 178 -20.20 1.85 5.35
CA GLU A 178 -21.26 1.62 6.36
C GLU A 178 -21.23 0.19 6.92
#